data_c60c6b42ff9e3ae64fdf09f0fa4f59be
#
_entry.id   c60c6b42ff9e3ae64fdf09f0fa4f59be
#
_cell.length_a   1.000
_cell.length_b   1.000
_cell.length_c   1.000
_cell.angle_alpha   90.00
_cell.angle_beta   90.00
_cell.angle_gamma   90.00
#
_symmetry.space_group_name_H-M   'P 1'
#
loop_
_entity.id
_entity.type
_entity.pdbx_description
1 polymer ?
#
loop_
_entity_poly.entity_id
_entity_poly.type
_entity_poly.pdbx_seq_one_letter_code
_entity_poly.pdbx_strand_id
1 'polypeptide(L)'
;MAAQLSLITAHPLSRGCWLAAAAVLFLLWGCSNPLAEENDNLRKEIIEVHDQAMDKIGYMFILESRLKNMQPGPNLPQDSIDTTIEALQQANKEMFRWMNQYQTLFVNDDLSRDNSYRQQQLEMIRSVARMTNQAIADAEHILAAD
;
A
#
# COMPACT_ATOMS: atom_id res chain seq x y z
N MET A 1 5.25 23.25 -79.89
CA MET A 1 5.42 22.28 -78.79
C MET A 1 4.81 22.89 -77.54
N ALA A 2 3.60 22.52 -77.24
CA ALA A 2 2.87 23.03 -76.02
C ALA A 2 2.89 21.97 -74.98
N ALA A 3 3.49 22.30 -73.84
CA ALA A 3 3.48 21.47 -72.67
C ALA A 3 2.16 21.67 -71.88
N GLN A 4 1.39 20.61 -71.78
CA GLN A 4 0.17 20.58 -70.96
C GLN A 4 0.56 20.38 -69.42
N LEU A 5 0.31 21.40 -68.62
CA LEU A 5 0.45 21.30 -67.19
C LEU A 5 -0.85 20.72 -66.60
N SER A 6 -0.81 19.48 -66.12
CA SER A 6 -1.93 18.82 -65.45
C SER A 6 -2.11 19.41 -64.06
N LEU A 7 -3.22 20.14 -63.87
CA LEU A 7 -3.67 20.59 -62.56
C LEU A 7 -4.14 19.41 -61.73
N ILE A 8 -3.42 19.11 -60.66
CA ILE A 8 -3.87 18.19 -59.61
C ILE A 8 -4.94 18.89 -58.78
N THR A 9 -6.18 18.53 -58.99
CA THR A 9 -7.29 19.00 -58.18
C THR A 9 -7.22 18.38 -56.81
N ALA A 10 -6.84 19.16 -55.83
CA ALA A 10 -6.95 18.79 -54.43
C ALA A 10 -8.45 18.72 -54.05
N HIS A 11 -8.96 17.52 -53.77
CA HIS A 11 -10.29 17.33 -53.21
C HIS A 11 -10.33 17.88 -51.82
N PRO A 12 -11.25 18.80 -51.47
CA PRO A 12 -11.45 19.23 -50.09
C PRO A 12 -12.05 18.05 -49.31
N LEU A 13 -11.26 17.47 -48.39
CA LEU A 13 -11.73 16.53 -47.41
C LEU A 13 -12.94 17.18 -46.66
N SER A 14 -14.12 16.61 -46.86
CA SER A 14 -15.37 17.18 -46.33
C SER A 14 -15.27 17.33 -44.80
N ARG A 15 -15.72 18.46 -44.30
CA ARG A 15 -15.78 18.79 -42.82
C ARG A 15 -16.41 17.68 -42.01
N GLY A 16 -17.25 16.82 -42.60
CA GLY A 16 -17.87 15.65 -41.99
C GLY A 16 -16.89 14.54 -41.64
N CYS A 17 -15.81 14.37 -42.42
CA CYS A 17 -14.82 13.31 -42.16
C CYS A 17 -13.97 13.61 -40.90
N TRP A 18 -13.69 14.86 -40.60
CA TRP A 18 -12.97 15.29 -39.40
C TRP A 18 -13.81 15.12 -38.13
N LEU A 19 -15.12 15.39 -38.22
CA LEU A 19 -16.05 15.19 -37.08
C LEU A 19 -16.26 13.70 -36.79
N ALA A 20 -16.31 12.85 -37.81
CA ALA A 20 -16.38 11.40 -37.63
C ALA A 20 -15.10 10.82 -37.02
N ALA A 21 -13.92 11.29 -37.45
CA ALA A 21 -12.65 10.88 -36.87
C ALA A 21 -12.49 11.32 -35.40
N ALA A 22 -12.93 12.54 -35.06
CA ALA A 22 -12.91 13.02 -33.68
C ALA A 22 -13.86 12.23 -32.77
N ALA A 23 -15.07 11.86 -33.26
CA ALA A 23 -16.02 11.05 -32.51
C ALA A 23 -15.50 9.63 -32.25
N VAL A 24 -14.79 9.02 -33.19
CA VAL A 24 -14.16 7.71 -33.01
C VAL A 24 -13.00 7.76 -32.00
N LEU A 25 -12.22 8.85 -31.96
CA LEU A 25 -11.18 9.02 -30.94
C LEU A 25 -11.75 9.16 -29.53
N PHE A 26 -12.90 9.80 -29.35
CA PHE A 26 -13.57 9.90 -28.05
C PHE A 26 -14.12 8.57 -27.54
N LEU A 27 -14.47 7.64 -28.43
CA LEU A 27 -14.97 6.32 -28.05
C LEU A 27 -13.84 5.36 -27.62
N LEU A 28 -12.58 5.69 -27.91
CA LEU A 28 -11.41 4.91 -27.51
C LEU A 28 -10.85 5.29 -26.12
N TRP A 29 -11.40 6.28 -25.44
CA TRP A 29 -11.11 6.53 -24.03
C TRP A 29 -11.85 5.48 -23.22
N GLY A 30 -11.13 4.37 -23.08
CA GLY A 30 -11.62 3.10 -22.58
C GLY A 30 -12.29 3.24 -21.23
N CYS A 31 -13.40 2.54 -21.06
CA CYS A 31 -14.00 2.24 -19.79
C CYS A 31 -13.00 1.47 -18.93
N SER A 32 -12.20 2.17 -18.09
CA SER A 32 -11.56 1.52 -16.96
C SER A 32 -12.67 1.05 -16.02
N ASN A 33 -12.63 -0.20 -15.61
CA ASN A 33 -13.58 -0.69 -14.62
C ASN A 33 -13.22 -0.04 -13.28
N PRO A 34 -14.08 0.82 -12.69
CA PRO A 34 -13.76 1.57 -11.48
C PRO A 34 -13.44 0.64 -10.29
N LEU A 35 -14.05 -0.54 -10.24
CA LEU A 35 -13.78 -1.51 -9.19
C LEU A 35 -12.39 -2.17 -9.35
N ALA A 36 -11.93 -2.38 -10.58
CA ALA A 36 -10.59 -2.89 -10.83
C ALA A 36 -9.52 -1.86 -10.42
N GLU A 37 -9.76 -0.57 -10.69
CA GLU A 37 -8.89 0.52 -10.26
C GLU A 37 -8.87 0.65 -8.73
N GLU A 38 -10.03 0.56 -8.07
CA GLU A 38 -10.12 0.56 -6.62
C GLU A 38 -9.32 -0.61 -6.01
N ASN A 39 -9.45 -1.82 -6.55
CA ASN A 39 -8.70 -2.98 -6.10
C ASN A 39 -7.18 -2.80 -6.25
N ASP A 40 -6.72 -2.18 -7.32
CA ASP A 40 -5.30 -1.88 -7.50
C ASP A 40 -4.81 -0.82 -6.50
N ASN A 41 -5.62 0.19 -6.20
CA ASN A 41 -5.32 1.20 -5.19
C ASN A 41 -5.26 0.60 -3.79
N LEU A 42 -6.20 -0.26 -3.41
CA LEU A 42 -6.17 -1.00 -2.15
C LEU A 42 -4.90 -1.85 -2.03
N ARG A 43 -4.51 -2.55 -3.10
CA ARG A 43 -3.28 -3.34 -3.12
C ARG A 43 -2.05 -2.48 -2.87
N LYS A 44 -1.95 -1.33 -3.53
CA LYS A 44 -0.83 -0.38 -3.33
C LYS A 44 -0.77 0.11 -1.89
N GLU A 45 -1.92 0.48 -1.33
CA GLU A 45 -2.00 0.97 0.05
C GLU A 45 -1.62 -0.12 1.06
N ILE A 46 -2.05 -1.36 0.86
CA ILE A 46 -1.66 -2.50 1.71
C ILE A 46 -0.13 -2.64 1.75
N ILE A 47 0.52 -2.62 0.58
CA ILE A 47 1.97 -2.75 0.49
C ILE A 47 2.67 -1.53 1.12
N GLU A 48 2.17 -0.33 0.90
CA GLU A 48 2.74 0.88 1.50
C GLU A 48 2.69 0.83 3.04
N VAL A 49 1.55 0.45 3.62
CA VAL A 49 1.42 0.31 5.09
C VAL A 49 2.35 -0.79 5.62
N HIS A 50 2.45 -1.91 4.91
CA HIS A 50 3.38 -2.99 5.25
C HIS A 50 4.83 -2.51 5.26
N ASP A 51 5.28 -1.86 4.18
CA ASP A 51 6.66 -1.42 4.04
C ASP A 51 7.05 -0.39 5.11
N GLN A 52 6.15 0.58 5.40
CA GLN A 52 6.35 1.54 6.48
C GLN A 52 6.47 0.89 7.86
N ALA A 53 5.76 -0.21 8.11
CA ALA A 53 5.87 -0.94 9.36
C ALA A 53 7.12 -1.84 9.39
N MET A 54 7.49 -2.46 8.27
CA MET A 54 8.71 -3.26 8.14
C MET A 54 9.98 -2.45 8.36
N ASP A 55 10.04 -1.20 7.91
CA ASP A 55 11.17 -0.30 8.14
C ASP A 55 11.47 -0.10 9.64
N LYS A 56 10.47 -0.33 10.51
CA LYS A 56 10.62 -0.18 11.97
C LYS A 56 11.10 -1.44 12.68
N ILE A 57 11.09 -2.60 12.03
CA ILE A 57 11.44 -3.89 12.66
C ILE A 57 12.86 -3.88 13.22
N GLY A 58 13.82 -3.33 12.47
CA GLY A 58 15.20 -3.19 12.95
C GLY A 58 15.29 -2.33 14.22
N TYR A 59 14.54 -1.24 14.27
CA TYR A 59 14.49 -0.38 15.44
C TYR A 59 13.85 -1.04 16.66
N MET A 60 12.78 -1.83 16.45
CA MET A 60 12.17 -2.62 17.52
C MET A 60 13.16 -3.58 18.17
N PHE A 61 14.03 -4.24 17.40
CA PHE A 61 15.09 -5.10 17.96
C PHE A 61 16.11 -4.32 18.79
N ILE A 62 16.44 -3.10 18.39
CA ILE A 62 17.33 -2.22 19.17
C ILE A 62 16.67 -1.85 20.51
N LEU A 63 15.39 -1.46 20.49
CA LEU A 63 14.63 -1.13 21.70
C LEU A 63 14.53 -2.34 22.63
N GLU A 64 14.17 -3.50 22.10
CA GLU A 64 14.10 -4.75 22.86
C GLU A 64 15.44 -5.07 23.55
N SER A 65 16.55 -4.94 22.81
CA SER A 65 17.90 -5.19 23.35
C SER A 65 18.24 -4.19 24.48
N ARG A 66 17.86 -2.92 24.35
CA ARG A 66 18.08 -1.90 25.37
C ARG A 66 17.26 -2.22 26.63
N LEU A 67 15.98 -2.54 26.49
CA LEU A 67 15.09 -2.91 27.61
C LEU A 67 15.61 -4.15 28.36
N LYS A 68 16.12 -5.17 27.66
CA LYS A 68 16.71 -6.36 28.30
C LYS A 68 17.97 -6.08 29.11
N ASN A 69 18.68 -5.02 28.82
CA ASN A 69 19.87 -4.60 29.56
C ASN A 69 19.56 -3.56 30.65
N MET A 70 18.32 -3.15 30.78
CA MET A 70 17.87 -2.16 31.76
C MET A 70 17.75 -2.83 33.16
N GLN A 71 18.04 -2.05 34.19
CA GLN A 71 17.85 -2.51 35.58
C GLN A 71 16.54 -1.93 36.14
N PRO A 72 15.73 -2.71 36.83
CA PRO A 72 14.53 -2.19 37.46
C PRO A 72 14.90 -1.18 38.55
N GLY A 73 14.07 -0.15 38.68
CA GLY A 73 14.23 0.93 39.65
C GLY A 73 12.95 1.15 40.50
N PRO A 74 13.01 2.07 41.46
CA PRO A 74 11.87 2.34 42.33
C PRO A 74 10.62 2.80 41.58
N ASN A 75 10.79 3.47 40.46
CA ASN A 75 9.69 4.00 39.66
C ASN A 75 9.43 3.16 38.38
N LEU A 76 10.24 2.13 38.13
CA LEU A 76 10.15 1.26 36.97
C LEU A 76 10.32 -0.20 37.39
N PRO A 77 9.22 -0.88 37.72
CA PRO A 77 9.27 -2.27 38.10
C PRO A 77 9.60 -3.20 36.92
N GLN A 78 10.20 -4.35 37.22
CA GLN A 78 10.58 -5.36 36.21
C GLN A 78 9.39 -5.75 35.31
N ASP A 79 8.20 -5.91 35.88
CA ASP A 79 6.99 -6.29 35.13
C ASP A 79 6.65 -5.30 34.01
N SER A 80 6.94 -4.01 34.20
CA SER A 80 6.72 -2.99 33.15
C SER A 80 7.69 -3.15 32.01
N ILE A 81 8.96 -3.47 32.31
CA ILE A 81 9.98 -3.74 31.30
C ILE A 81 9.61 -5.00 30.52
N ASP A 82 9.24 -6.08 31.21
CA ASP A 82 8.90 -7.35 30.59
C ASP A 82 7.66 -7.23 29.71
N THR A 83 6.61 -6.56 30.17
CA THR A 83 5.40 -6.30 29.38
C THR A 83 5.71 -5.52 28.09
N THR A 84 6.61 -4.55 28.17
CA THR A 84 7.00 -3.75 27.00
C THR A 84 7.82 -4.57 25.98
N ILE A 85 8.70 -5.44 26.47
CA ILE A 85 9.43 -6.40 25.63
C ILE A 85 8.43 -7.34 24.94
N GLU A 86 7.47 -7.89 25.67
CA GLU A 86 6.44 -8.76 25.11
C GLU A 86 5.61 -8.04 24.02
N ALA A 87 5.28 -6.76 24.22
CA ALA A 87 4.54 -5.97 23.24
C ALA A 87 5.33 -5.81 21.91
N LEU A 88 6.64 -5.53 21.99
CA LEU A 88 7.52 -5.47 20.81
C LEU A 88 7.57 -6.83 20.07
N GLN A 89 7.75 -7.91 20.82
CA GLN A 89 7.79 -9.27 20.26
C GLN A 89 6.46 -9.67 19.61
N GLN A 90 5.34 -9.31 20.26
CA GLN A 90 4.01 -9.60 19.72
C GLN A 90 3.73 -8.83 18.44
N ALA A 91 4.08 -7.54 18.38
CA ALA A 91 3.91 -6.74 17.16
C ALA A 91 4.72 -7.34 15.99
N ASN A 92 5.97 -7.74 16.24
CA ASN A 92 6.80 -8.42 15.26
C ASN A 92 6.18 -9.75 14.79
N LYS A 93 5.69 -10.56 15.72
CA LYS A 93 5.03 -11.85 15.43
C LYS A 93 3.77 -11.68 14.59
N GLU A 94 2.95 -10.66 14.88
CA GLU A 94 1.74 -10.37 14.11
C GLU A 94 2.06 -9.90 12.68
N MET A 95 3.13 -9.12 12.48
CA MET A 95 3.61 -8.76 11.15
C MET A 95 3.95 -10.00 10.32
N PHE A 96 4.78 -10.92 10.86
CA PHE A 96 5.13 -12.14 10.13
C PHE A 96 3.92 -13.07 9.92
N ARG A 97 2.97 -13.11 10.87
CA ARG A 97 1.72 -13.86 10.70
C ARG A 97 0.92 -13.32 9.52
N TRP A 98 0.74 -12.00 9.47
CA TRP A 98 0.02 -11.36 8.37
C TRP A 98 0.71 -11.63 7.03
N MET A 99 2.03 -11.47 6.94
CA MET A 99 2.80 -11.74 5.70
C MET A 99 2.62 -13.18 5.21
N ASN A 100 2.59 -14.15 6.10
CA ASN A 100 2.38 -15.56 5.75
C ASN A 100 0.96 -15.85 5.23
N GLN A 101 -0.01 -15.03 5.56
CA GLN A 101 -1.42 -15.19 5.17
C GLN A 101 -1.79 -14.34 3.97
N TYR A 102 -1.06 -13.24 3.73
CA TYR A 102 -1.37 -12.31 2.65
C TYR A 102 -1.05 -12.91 1.28
N GLN A 103 -2.05 -12.95 0.40
CA GLN A 103 -1.92 -13.45 -0.95
C GLN A 103 -1.82 -12.28 -1.93
N THR A 104 -0.59 -11.87 -2.23
CA THR A 104 -0.32 -10.74 -3.14
C THR A 104 -0.90 -10.95 -4.53
N LEU A 105 -0.90 -12.21 -5.00
CA LEU A 105 -1.41 -12.62 -6.31
C LEU A 105 -2.82 -13.21 -6.21
N PHE A 106 -3.58 -12.83 -5.18
CA PHE A 106 -4.98 -13.18 -5.13
C PHE A 106 -5.69 -12.53 -6.32
N VAL A 107 -5.96 -13.34 -7.32
CA VAL A 107 -6.72 -12.95 -8.51
C VAL A 107 -8.02 -13.73 -8.46
N ASN A 108 -9.12 -13.01 -8.32
CA ASN A 108 -10.43 -13.59 -8.46
C ASN A 108 -11.11 -12.95 -9.68
N ASP A 109 -11.73 -13.75 -10.54
CA ASP A 109 -12.51 -13.25 -11.68
C ASP A 109 -13.70 -12.40 -11.19
N ASP A 110 -14.12 -12.57 -9.94
CA ASP A 110 -15.09 -11.73 -9.25
C ASP A 110 -14.38 -10.56 -8.55
N LEU A 111 -14.40 -9.39 -9.18
CA LEU A 111 -13.80 -8.17 -8.66
C LEU A 111 -14.37 -7.72 -7.30
N SER A 112 -15.61 -8.06 -6.99
CA SER A 112 -16.25 -7.73 -5.71
C SER A 112 -15.66 -8.55 -4.57
N ARG A 113 -15.38 -9.84 -4.82
CA ARG A 113 -14.68 -10.69 -3.86
C ARG A 113 -13.24 -10.26 -3.64
N ASP A 114 -12.55 -9.87 -4.71
CA ASP A 114 -11.21 -9.31 -4.63
C ASP A 114 -11.19 -8.01 -3.80
N ASN A 115 -12.15 -7.11 -4.04
CA ASN A 115 -12.31 -5.88 -3.26
C ASN A 115 -12.51 -6.17 -1.76
N SER A 116 -13.44 -7.07 -1.43
CA SER A 116 -13.72 -7.43 -0.04
C SER A 116 -12.49 -8.03 0.66
N TYR A 117 -11.74 -8.89 -0.03
CA TYR A 117 -10.50 -9.44 0.48
C TYR A 117 -9.48 -8.34 0.76
N ARG A 118 -9.26 -7.41 -0.18
CA ARG A 118 -8.28 -6.33 -0.04
C ARG A 118 -8.66 -5.35 1.08
N GLN A 119 -9.93 -4.99 1.21
CA GLN A 119 -10.41 -4.17 2.33
C GLN A 119 -10.11 -4.83 3.67
N GLN A 120 -10.37 -6.13 3.80
CA GLN A 120 -10.04 -6.89 5.00
C GLN A 120 -8.53 -6.90 5.28
N GLN A 121 -7.71 -7.15 4.27
CA GLN A 121 -6.26 -7.17 4.41
C GLN A 121 -5.69 -5.80 4.79
N LEU A 122 -6.24 -4.73 4.23
CA LEU A 122 -5.86 -3.36 4.57
C LEU A 122 -6.13 -3.05 6.06
N GLU A 123 -7.30 -3.43 6.56
CA GLU A 123 -7.62 -3.23 7.99
C GLU A 123 -6.71 -4.07 8.90
N MET A 124 -6.39 -5.30 8.52
CA MET A 124 -5.48 -6.16 9.26
C MET A 124 -4.07 -5.55 9.32
N ILE A 125 -3.49 -5.15 8.19
CA ILE A 125 -2.14 -4.57 8.19
C ILE A 125 -2.08 -3.22 8.90
N ARG A 126 -3.11 -2.39 8.79
CA ARG A 126 -3.24 -1.15 9.58
C ARG A 126 -3.27 -1.43 11.08
N SER A 127 -3.93 -2.51 11.51
CA SER A 127 -3.95 -2.93 12.90
C SER A 127 -2.55 -3.34 13.39
N VAL A 128 -1.83 -4.12 12.60
CA VAL A 128 -0.44 -4.51 12.89
C VAL A 128 0.48 -3.28 12.95
N ALA A 129 0.34 -2.33 12.02
CA ALA A 129 1.10 -1.09 12.03
C ALA A 129 0.82 -0.23 13.28
N ARG A 130 -0.43 -0.17 13.73
CA ARG A 130 -0.78 0.51 15.01
C ARG A 130 -0.12 -0.18 16.21
N MET A 131 -0.16 -1.52 16.28
CA MET A 131 0.52 -2.28 17.34
C MET A 131 2.03 -2.02 17.34
N THR A 132 2.66 -2.02 16.17
CA THR A 132 4.08 -1.71 16.01
C THR A 132 4.41 -0.31 16.54
N ASN A 133 3.64 0.70 16.15
CA ASN A 133 3.85 2.08 16.59
C ASN A 133 3.64 2.24 18.11
N GLN A 134 2.62 1.59 18.68
CA GLN A 134 2.36 1.64 20.10
C GLN A 134 3.48 0.97 20.90
N ALA A 135 3.92 -0.23 20.49
CA ALA A 135 4.99 -0.94 21.17
C ALA A 135 6.32 -0.14 21.16
N ILE A 136 6.62 0.54 20.04
CA ILE A 136 7.76 1.44 19.96
C ILE A 136 7.63 2.61 20.92
N ALA A 137 6.48 3.30 20.93
CA ALA A 137 6.24 4.45 21.79
C ALA A 137 6.34 4.07 23.29
N ASP A 138 5.79 2.90 23.67
CA ASP A 138 5.87 2.40 25.05
C ASP A 138 7.32 2.08 25.44
N ALA A 139 8.09 1.48 24.53
CA ALA A 139 9.50 1.18 24.74
C ALA A 139 10.36 2.45 24.89
N GLU A 140 10.12 3.45 24.04
CA GLU A 140 10.79 4.75 24.14
C GLU A 140 10.46 5.47 25.45
N HIS A 141 9.19 5.42 25.86
CA HIS A 141 8.75 6.00 27.13
C HIS A 141 9.45 5.35 28.34
N ILE A 142 9.52 4.02 28.38
CA ILE A 142 10.23 3.27 29.41
C ILE A 142 11.72 3.64 29.44
N LEU A 143 12.37 3.66 28.28
CA LEU A 143 13.80 3.98 28.14
C LEU A 143 14.15 5.44 28.43
N ALA A 144 13.18 6.35 28.39
CA ALA A 144 13.36 7.76 28.75
C ALA A 144 13.16 8.02 30.27
N ALA A 145 12.59 7.07 31.00
CA ALA A 145 12.34 7.18 32.44
C ALA A 145 13.54 6.70 33.30
N ASP A 146 14.58 6.14 32.66
CA ASP A 146 15.84 5.72 33.25
C ASP A 146 16.81 6.94 33.35
#